data_a677b13f0a0061f46c0f3791cdfe2be5
#
_entry.id   a677b13f0a0061f46c0f3791cdfe2be5
#
_cell.length_a   1.000
_cell.length_b   1.000
_cell.length_c   1.000
_cell.angle_alpha   90.00
_cell.angle_beta   90.00
_cell.angle_gamma   90.00
#
_symmetry.space_group_name_H-M   'P 1'
#
loop_
_entity.id
_entity.type
_entity.pdbx_description
1 polymer ?
#
loop_
_entity_poly.entity_id
_entity_poly.type
_entity_poly.pdbx_seq_one_letter_code
_entity_poly.pdbx_strand_id
1 'polypeptide(L)'
;MKTIKLANPRGFCAGVDRAIDIVERAIDKFGPPVYVKHEVVHNKLVVNDLKNKGAIFVEDINEIPDGANVIFSAHGVSDAVVNETESRNLDYHDATCPLVTKVHMEVKRHARAGRDIILIGHEGHPEVEGTIGRHECKNISNIYLVQDELEAKKIKVSKPNDLTVVTQTTLSVDDTRSIINILKERFPSIKTPKKDDICYATQNRQDAVKQLSLESDFMIVVGSANSSNSNRLQELSEKCGCESVLIDSFDDLDISKLDGKNKIAITAGASAPERRVQEIASAVQKVTGASIQEHGEDNEDIFFKLPPSLR
;
A
#
# COMPACT_ATOMS: atom_id res chain seq x y z
N MET A 1 -18.01 -26.52 -16.85
CA MET A 1 -17.28 -26.92 -15.60
C MET A 1 -16.93 -25.64 -14.86
N LYS A 2 -17.26 -25.52 -13.59
CA LYS A 2 -16.94 -24.31 -12.81
C LYS A 2 -15.45 -24.29 -12.48
N THR A 3 -14.82 -23.13 -12.58
CA THR A 3 -13.40 -22.95 -12.32
C THR A 3 -13.15 -21.78 -11.38
N ILE A 4 -12.16 -21.92 -10.51
CA ILE A 4 -11.59 -20.84 -9.69
C ILE A 4 -10.17 -20.60 -10.21
N LYS A 5 -9.88 -19.40 -10.69
CA LYS A 5 -8.53 -18.97 -11.08
C LYS A 5 -7.89 -18.11 -10.00
N LEU A 6 -6.76 -18.54 -9.49
CA LEU A 6 -5.97 -17.76 -8.53
C LEU A 6 -4.96 -16.90 -9.30
N ALA A 7 -5.02 -15.59 -9.11
CA ALA A 7 -4.11 -14.64 -9.75
C ALA A 7 -2.65 -14.85 -9.31
N ASN A 8 -1.71 -14.71 -10.23
CA ASN A 8 -0.29 -14.52 -9.95
C ASN A 8 0.20 -13.25 -10.66
N PRO A 9 0.99 -12.39 -9.97
CA PRO A 9 1.25 -12.44 -8.53
C PRO A 9 0.03 -11.98 -7.69
N ARG A 10 -0.02 -12.43 -6.44
CA ARG A 10 -1.02 -12.05 -5.43
C ARG A 10 -0.41 -12.01 -4.03
N GLY A 11 -1.14 -11.44 -3.06
CA GLY A 11 -0.75 -11.47 -1.65
C GLY A 11 0.52 -10.69 -1.35
N PHE A 12 1.25 -11.07 -0.31
CA PHE A 12 2.37 -10.31 0.23
C PHE A 12 3.39 -9.88 -0.81
N CYS A 13 3.91 -8.66 -0.65
CA CYS A 13 5.05 -8.14 -1.40
C CYS A 13 6.28 -8.02 -0.50
N ALA A 14 7.46 -7.90 -1.09
CA ALA A 14 8.72 -7.81 -0.33
C ALA A 14 8.76 -6.67 0.72
N GLY A 15 8.02 -5.57 0.49
CA GLY A 15 7.89 -4.47 1.45
C GLY A 15 7.09 -4.87 2.70
N VAL A 16 6.01 -5.61 2.49
CA VAL A 16 5.13 -6.14 3.54
C VAL A 16 5.85 -7.23 4.33
N ASP A 17 6.43 -8.22 3.66
CA ASP A 17 7.20 -9.29 4.31
C ASP A 17 8.30 -8.71 5.21
N ARG A 18 9.08 -7.75 4.68
CA ARG A 18 10.12 -7.08 5.46
C ARG A 18 9.56 -6.37 6.69
N ALA A 19 8.43 -5.68 6.57
CA ALA A 19 7.87 -4.92 7.68
C ALA A 19 7.36 -5.85 8.80
N ILE A 20 6.72 -6.96 8.45
CA ILE A 20 6.28 -7.98 9.39
C ILE A 20 7.49 -8.63 10.09
N ASP A 21 8.51 -9.04 9.32
CA ASP A 21 9.74 -9.67 9.84
C ASP A 21 10.47 -8.72 10.82
N ILE A 22 10.48 -7.40 10.57
CA ILE A 22 11.04 -6.41 11.49
C ILE A 22 10.30 -6.43 12.84
N VAL A 23 8.97 -6.45 12.85
CA VAL A 23 8.18 -6.48 14.10
C VAL A 23 8.43 -7.79 14.84
N GLU A 24 8.39 -8.93 14.16
CA GLU A 24 8.60 -10.24 14.77
C GLU A 24 10.00 -10.36 15.38
N ARG A 25 11.04 -9.98 14.65
CA ARG A 25 12.42 -9.99 15.16
C ARG A 25 12.65 -9.01 16.30
N ALA A 26 11.97 -7.86 16.29
CA ALA A 26 12.06 -6.95 17.42
C ALA A 26 11.43 -7.56 18.68
N ILE A 27 10.27 -8.23 18.57
CA ILE A 27 9.66 -8.97 19.68
C ILE A 27 10.60 -10.09 20.19
N ASP A 28 11.19 -10.87 19.27
CA ASP A 28 12.10 -11.95 19.64
C ASP A 28 13.38 -11.42 20.33
N LYS A 29 13.91 -10.29 19.87
CA LYS A 29 15.17 -9.74 20.37
C LYS A 29 15.03 -8.98 21.68
N PHE A 30 13.99 -8.14 21.78
CA PHE A 30 13.83 -7.20 22.91
C PHE A 30 12.80 -7.66 23.92
N GLY A 31 11.98 -8.66 23.58
CA GLY A 31 10.83 -9.09 24.37
C GLY A 31 9.63 -8.15 24.18
N PRO A 32 8.41 -8.67 24.45
CA PRO A 32 7.20 -7.85 24.46
C PRO A 32 7.14 -6.93 25.69
N PRO A 33 6.49 -5.76 25.59
CA PRO A 33 5.83 -5.22 24.42
C PRO A 33 6.78 -4.49 23.47
N VAL A 34 6.50 -4.56 22.16
CA VAL A 34 7.10 -3.72 21.15
C VAL A 34 6.01 -2.81 20.59
N TYR A 35 6.26 -1.50 20.54
CA TYR A 35 5.29 -0.51 20.07
C TYR A 35 5.43 -0.27 18.57
N VAL A 36 4.30 -0.25 17.87
CA VAL A 36 4.27 -0.01 16.43
C VAL A 36 3.43 1.23 16.15
N LYS A 37 4.05 2.25 15.55
CA LYS A 37 3.38 3.49 15.15
C LYS A 37 2.52 3.21 13.93
N HIS A 38 1.22 3.27 14.11
CA HIS A 38 0.19 2.87 13.16
C HIS A 38 0.24 1.37 12.83
N GLU A 39 -0.78 0.83 12.17
CA GLU A 39 -0.76 -0.56 11.66
C GLU A 39 0.48 -0.78 10.78
N VAL A 40 1.24 -1.85 11.03
CA VAL A 40 2.47 -2.13 10.27
C VAL A 40 2.18 -2.27 8.78
N VAL A 41 1.05 -2.87 8.44
CA VAL A 41 0.44 -2.97 7.12
C VAL A 41 -1.09 -2.99 7.28
N HIS A 42 -1.83 -2.57 6.27
CA HIS A 42 -3.30 -2.56 6.28
C HIS A 42 -3.87 -3.97 6.06
N ASN A 43 -3.83 -4.80 7.11
CA ASN A 43 -4.45 -6.12 7.12
C ASN A 43 -4.78 -6.55 8.56
N LYS A 44 -6.07 -6.75 8.85
CA LYS A 44 -6.57 -7.08 10.18
C LYS A 44 -5.99 -8.38 10.74
N LEU A 45 -5.84 -9.41 9.90
CA LEU A 45 -5.29 -10.69 10.34
C LEU A 45 -3.83 -10.54 10.77
N VAL A 46 -3.01 -9.85 9.97
CA VAL A 46 -1.61 -9.58 10.29
C VAL A 46 -1.47 -8.77 11.59
N VAL A 47 -2.26 -7.71 11.72
CA VAL A 47 -2.26 -6.86 12.93
C VAL A 47 -2.63 -7.68 14.17
N ASN A 48 -3.66 -8.54 14.08
CA ASN A 48 -4.08 -9.39 15.19
C ASN A 48 -3.02 -10.44 15.55
N ASP A 49 -2.37 -11.05 14.54
CA ASP A 49 -1.28 -12.01 14.78
C ASP A 49 -0.11 -11.36 15.53
N LEU A 50 0.28 -10.17 15.12
CA LEU A 50 1.36 -9.42 15.78
C LEU A 50 0.96 -8.95 17.19
N LYS A 51 -0.30 -8.54 17.41
CA LYS A 51 -0.83 -8.25 18.76
C LYS A 51 -0.71 -9.47 19.66
N ASN A 52 -1.09 -10.65 19.18
CA ASN A 52 -0.99 -11.90 19.92
C ASN A 52 0.46 -12.28 20.27
N LYS A 53 1.43 -11.82 19.47
CA LYS A 53 2.88 -11.98 19.74
C LYS A 53 3.44 -10.93 20.70
N GLY A 54 2.69 -9.86 21.00
CA GLY A 54 3.09 -8.82 21.95
C GLY A 54 3.41 -7.46 21.33
N ALA A 55 3.02 -7.22 20.08
CA ALA A 55 3.03 -5.87 19.50
C ALA A 55 1.88 -5.03 20.03
N ILE A 56 2.15 -3.76 20.34
CA ILE A 56 1.14 -2.75 20.71
C ILE A 56 1.12 -1.68 19.60
N PHE A 57 -0.03 -1.54 18.94
CA PHE A 57 -0.20 -0.53 17.89
C PHE A 57 -0.75 0.75 18.50
N VAL A 58 -0.12 1.87 18.19
CA VAL A 58 -0.48 3.21 18.70
C VAL A 58 -0.59 4.21 17.55
N GLU A 59 -1.52 5.16 17.69
CA GLU A 59 -1.67 6.23 16.69
C GLU A 59 -0.88 7.49 17.05
N ASP A 60 -0.60 7.72 18.32
CA ASP A 60 0.23 8.82 18.79
C ASP A 60 1.53 8.28 19.43
N ILE A 61 2.68 8.87 19.04
CA ILE A 61 3.98 8.52 19.64
C ILE A 61 4.00 8.80 21.16
N ASN A 62 3.17 9.74 21.63
CA ASN A 62 3.04 10.09 23.02
C ASN A 62 2.40 8.99 23.89
N GLU A 63 1.71 8.02 23.29
CA GLU A 63 1.19 6.85 23.97
C GLU A 63 2.28 5.84 24.38
N ILE A 64 3.49 5.99 23.83
CA ILE A 64 4.60 5.06 24.02
C ILE A 64 5.35 5.42 25.30
N PRO A 65 5.60 4.49 26.22
CA PRO A 65 6.41 4.74 27.45
C PRO A 65 7.87 5.06 27.08
N ASP A 66 8.53 5.84 27.93
CA ASP A 66 9.95 6.14 27.79
C ASP A 66 10.80 4.85 27.88
N GLY A 67 11.81 4.75 27.04
CA GLY A 67 12.70 3.59 26.95
C GLY A 67 12.12 2.38 26.23
N ALA A 68 10.91 2.49 25.64
CA ALA A 68 10.32 1.40 24.86
C ALA A 68 10.91 1.31 23.44
N ASN A 69 10.86 0.11 22.87
CA ASN A 69 11.20 -0.11 21.46
C ASN A 69 10.03 0.28 20.56
N VAL A 70 10.33 1.06 19.52
CA VAL A 70 9.34 1.60 18.59
C VAL A 70 9.62 1.10 17.17
N ILE A 71 8.58 0.76 16.43
CA ILE A 71 8.66 0.44 15.01
C ILE A 71 7.79 1.43 14.22
N PHE A 72 8.37 2.05 13.21
CA PHE A 72 7.61 2.81 12.21
C PHE A 72 7.06 1.86 11.16
N SER A 73 5.78 2.02 10.81
CA SER A 73 5.08 1.13 9.87
C SER A 73 5.67 1.16 8.45
N ALA A 74 5.26 0.22 7.61
CA ALA A 74 5.65 0.16 6.20
C ALA A 74 5.30 1.43 5.41
N HIS A 75 4.29 2.18 5.85
CA HIS A 75 3.81 3.42 5.23
C HIS A 75 4.77 4.61 5.41
N GLY A 76 5.70 4.51 6.36
CA GLY A 76 6.59 5.59 6.74
C GLY A 76 5.92 6.64 7.65
N VAL A 77 6.73 7.53 8.19
CA VAL A 77 6.28 8.58 9.11
C VAL A 77 6.87 9.94 8.70
N SER A 78 6.28 11.02 9.20
CA SER A 78 6.79 12.38 9.02
C SER A 78 8.11 12.62 9.77
N ASP A 79 8.85 13.66 9.37
CA ASP A 79 10.03 14.10 10.13
C ASP A 79 9.67 14.56 11.55
N ALA A 80 8.47 15.08 11.78
CA ALA A 80 8.02 15.46 13.12
C ALA A 80 7.95 14.24 14.06
N VAL A 81 7.41 13.11 13.58
CA VAL A 81 7.38 11.85 14.36
C VAL A 81 8.78 11.34 14.64
N VAL A 82 9.70 11.39 13.67
CA VAL A 82 11.11 10.98 13.88
C VAL A 82 11.76 11.85 14.94
N ASN A 83 11.67 13.17 14.80
CA ASN A 83 12.27 14.12 15.72
C ASN A 83 11.71 13.99 17.16
N GLU A 84 10.41 13.74 17.30
CA GLU A 84 9.80 13.52 18.60
C GLU A 84 10.29 12.22 19.23
N THR A 85 10.36 11.13 18.45
CA THR A 85 10.90 9.85 18.89
C THR A 85 12.36 10.00 19.40
N GLU A 86 13.19 10.71 18.62
CA GLU A 86 14.60 10.99 18.97
C GLU A 86 14.72 11.90 20.21
N SER A 87 13.87 12.93 20.32
CA SER A 87 13.90 13.86 21.47
C SER A 87 13.55 13.17 22.79
N ARG A 88 12.75 12.10 22.73
CA ARG A 88 12.38 11.26 23.87
C ARG A 88 13.38 10.11 24.12
N ASN A 89 14.46 10.00 23.34
CA ASN A 89 15.43 8.92 23.39
C ASN A 89 14.79 7.51 23.30
N LEU A 90 13.72 7.38 22.50
CA LEU A 90 13.13 6.08 22.21
C LEU A 90 13.99 5.34 21.20
N ASP A 91 14.19 4.02 21.42
CA ASP A 91 14.91 3.18 20.48
C ASP A 91 13.96 2.76 19.35
N TYR A 92 14.21 3.22 18.12
CA TYR A 92 13.29 2.95 17.02
C TYR A 92 13.91 2.17 15.86
N HIS A 93 13.07 1.37 15.22
CA HIS A 93 13.39 0.57 14.04
C HIS A 93 12.46 0.96 12.90
N ASP A 94 13.03 1.39 11.78
CA ASP A 94 12.26 1.88 10.64
C ASP A 94 11.88 0.72 9.69
N ALA A 95 10.59 0.35 9.71
CA ALA A 95 10.04 -0.64 8.79
C ALA A 95 9.47 -0.02 7.50
N THR A 96 9.63 1.28 7.28
CA THR A 96 9.21 1.94 6.04
C THR A 96 9.68 1.15 4.81
N CYS A 97 8.76 0.87 3.90
CA CYS A 97 9.08 0.20 2.64
C CYS A 97 10.14 1.00 1.87
N PRO A 98 11.21 0.38 1.35
CA PRO A 98 12.24 1.08 0.58
C PRO A 98 11.70 1.88 -0.61
N LEU A 99 10.54 1.46 -1.19
CA LEU A 99 9.90 2.19 -2.28
C LEU A 99 9.18 3.46 -1.80
N VAL A 100 8.62 3.44 -0.59
CA VAL A 100 8.10 4.65 0.09
C VAL A 100 9.26 5.56 0.48
N THR A 101 10.35 5.01 1.01
CA THR A 101 11.58 5.79 1.34
C THR A 101 12.10 6.53 0.10
N LYS A 102 12.04 5.91 -1.10
CA LYS A 102 12.39 6.57 -2.37
C LYS A 102 11.57 7.84 -2.57
N VAL A 103 10.25 7.78 -2.40
CA VAL A 103 9.35 8.94 -2.54
C VAL A 103 9.68 10.03 -1.51
N HIS A 104 9.90 9.64 -0.25
CA HIS A 104 10.34 10.57 0.81
C HIS A 104 11.64 11.30 0.44
N MET A 105 12.62 10.60 -0.10
CA MET A 105 13.89 11.20 -0.54
C MET A 105 13.71 12.15 -1.73
N GLU A 106 12.80 11.82 -2.67
CA GLU A 106 12.46 12.72 -3.77
C GLU A 106 11.81 14.01 -3.27
N VAL A 107 10.87 13.93 -2.32
CA VAL A 107 10.26 15.11 -1.68
C VAL A 107 11.33 15.98 -1.03
N LYS A 108 12.21 15.42 -0.19
CA LYS A 108 13.30 16.15 0.45
C LYS A 108 14.24 16.82 -0.57
N ARG A 109 14.62 16.08 -1.61
CA ARG A 109 15.51 16.59 -2.67
C ARG A 109 14.89 17.78 -3.40
N HIS A 110 13.61 17.68 -3.76
CA HIS A 110 12.91 18.74 -4.49
C HIS A 110 12.64 19.96 -3.59
N ALA A 111 12.26 19.74 -2.33
CA ALA A 111 12.06 20.80 -1.36
C ALA A 111 13.35 21.61 -1.13
N ARG A 112 14.50 20.94 -0.95
CA ARG A 112 15.83 21.59 -0.82
C ARG A 112 16.24 22.37 -2.06
N ALA A 113 15.81 21.94 -3.22
CA ALA A 113 16.04 22.67 -4.48
C ALA A 113 15.07 23.86 -4.66
N GLY A 114 14.20 24.13 -3.68
CA GLY A 114 13.20 25.21 -3.74
C GLY A 114 12.05 24.98 -4.71
N ARG A 115 11.86 23.73 -5.17
CA ARG A 115 10.83 23.37 -6.16
C ARG A 115 9.53 23.05 -5.47
N ASP A 116 8.43 23.55 -6.02
CA ASP A 116 7.10 23.13 -5.59
C ASP A 116 6.83 21.69 -5.99
N ILE A 117 6.05 20.98 -5.16
CA ILE A 117 5.79 19.55 -5.29
C ILE A 117 4.28 19.32 -5.36
N ILE A 118 3.80 18.56 -6.32
CA ILE A 118 2.46 17.99 -6.29
C ILE A 118 2.60 16.52 -5.87
N LEU A 119 1.92 16.14 -4.80
CA LEU A 119 1.77 14.76 -4.38
C LEU A 119 0.40 14.26 -4.85
N ILE A 120 0.39 13.24 -5.70
CA ILE A 120 -0.85 12.52 -6.05
C ILE A 120 -1.05 11.44 -4.98
N GLY A 121 -2.20 11.46 -4.29
CA GLY A 121 -2.48 10.52 -3.19
C GLY A 121 -3.81 10.78 -2.54
N HIS A 122 -4.21 9.93 -1.60
CA HIS A 122 -5.48 10.07 -0.87
C HIS A 122 -5.26 10.76 0.48
N GLU A 123 -6.01 11.80 0.74
CA GLU A 123 -6.00 12.51 2.02
C GLU A 123 -6.30 11.55 3.18
N GLY A 124 -5.61 11.71 4.30
CA GLY A 124 -5.74 10.86 5.48
C GLY A 124 -5.04 9.49 5.37
N HIS A 125 -4.44 9.15 4.24
CA HIS A 125 -3.67 7.91 4.13
C HIS A 125 -2.30 8.08 4.81
N PRO A 126 -1.84 7.14 5.69
CA PRO A 126 -0.58 7.27 6.44
C PRO A 126 0.66 7.52 5.57
N GLU A 127 0.74 6.88 4.40
CA GLU A 127 1.83 7.11 3.44
C GLU A 127 1.84 8.55 2.91
N VAL A 128 0.66 9.12 2.67
CA VAL A 128 0.51 10.51 2.19
C VAL A 128 0.87 11.49 3.29
N GLU A 129 0.40 11.28 4.51
CA GLU A 129 0.74 12.12 5.67
C GLU A 129 2.25 12.05 5.97
N GLY A 130 2.83 10.85 5.96
CA GLY A 130 4.26 10.65 6.09
C GLY A 130 5.04 11.39 5.02
N THR A 131 4.64 11.27 3.74
CA THR A 131 5.30 11.92 2.60
C THR A 131 5.21 13.44 2.67
N ILE A 132 4.03 14.00 2.96
CA ILE A 132 3.86 15.46 3.17
C ILE A 132 4.75 15.93 4.32
N GLY A 133 4.82 15.16 5.39
CA GLY A 133 5.65 15.48 6.56
C GLY A 133 7.16 15.40 6.33
N ARG A 134 7.62 14.94 5.16
CA ARG A 134 9.04 14.98 4.73
C ARG A 134 9.41 16.29 4.02
N HIS A 135 8.46 17.17 3.81
CA HIS A 135 8.70 18.48 3.23
C HIS A 135 9.25 19.45 4.28
N GLU A 136 10.57 19.57 4.37
CA GLU A 136 11.28 20.34 5.41
C GLU A 136 11.54 21.80 5.07
N CYS A 137 11.44 22.20 3.80
CA CYS A 137 11.82 23.55 3.33
C CYS A 137 10.62 24.48 3.06
N LYS A 138 9.72 24.61 4.03
CA LYS A 138 8.45 25.35 3.92
C LYS A 138 8.60 26.84 3.55
N ASN A 139 9.77 27.42 3.78
CA ASN A 139 10.02 28.84 3.49
C ASN A 139 10.36 29.08 2.01
N ILE A 140 10.76 28.06 1.25
CA ILE A 140 11.23 28.21 -0.13
C ILE A 140 10.50 27.33 -1.14
N SER A 141 9.64 26.41 -0.70
CA SER A 141 8.83 25.54 -1.58
C SER A 141 7.56 25.11 -0.88
N ASN A 142 6.61 24.60 -1.64
CA ASN A 142 5.34 24.07 -1.14
C ASN A 142 5.12 22.63 -1.63
N ILE A 143 4.33 21.88 -0.87
CA ILE A 143 3.79 20.58 -1.29
C ILE A 143 2.26 20.69 -1.33
N TYR A 144 1.67 20.22 -2.42
CA TYR A 144 0.24 20.26 -2.69
C TYR A 144 -0.26 18.84 -2.91
N LEU A 145 -1.36 18.48 -2.27
CA LEU A 145 -2.04 17.20 -2.49
C LEU A 145 -3.02 17.33 -3.65
N VAL A 146 -3.08 16.30 -4.49
CA VAL A 146 -4.06 16.13 -5.57
C VAL A 146 -4.56 14.70 -5.53
N GLN A 147 -5.88 14.53 -5.41
CA GLN A 147 -6.51 13.22 -5.24
C GLN A 147 -7.09 12.68 -6.54
N ASP A 148 -7.57 13.57 -7.42
CA ASP A 148 -8.27 13.20 -8.64
C ASP A 148 -8.03 14.19 -9.81
N GLU A 149 -8.64 13.90 -10.96
CA GLU A 149 -8.56 14.74 -12.15
C GLU A 149 -9.21 16.12 -11.97
N LEU A 150 -10.26 16.22 -11.14
CA LEU A 150 -10.95 17.49 -10.91
C LEU A 150 -10.06 18.44 -10.11
N GLU A 151 -9.39 17.93 -9.09
CA GLU A 151 -8.40 18.69 -8.33
C GLU A 151 -7.19 19.05 -9.22
N ALA A 152 -6.70 18.11 -10.04
CA ALA A 152 -5.63 18.38 -10.99
C ALA A 152 -5.96 19.51 -11.96
N LYS A 153 -7.23 19.62 -12.42
CA LYS A 153 -7.72 20.70 -13.29
C LYS A 153 -7.78 22.04 -12.59
N LYS A 154 -7.93 22.10 -11.26
CA LYS A 154 -8.19 23.32 -10.50
C LYS A 154 -7.02 23.82 -9.66
N ILE A 155 -6.05 22.96 -9.36
CA ILE A 155 -4.95 23.28 -8.43
C ILE A 155 -4.21 24.55 -8.85
N LYS A 156 -3.89 25.38 -7.84
CA LYS A 156 -3.04 26.56 -8.00
C LYS A 156 -1.73 26.33 -7.25
N VAL A 157 -0.62 26.57 -7.91
CA VAL A 157 0.73 26.41 -7.37
C VAL A 157 1.46 27.74 -7.41
N SER A 158 2.40 27.97 -6.49
CA SER A 158 3.14 29.23 -6.45
C SER A 158 4.26 29.28 -7.48
N LYS A 159 4.79 28.12 -7.91
CA LYS A 159 5.92 28.04 -8.87
C LYS A 159 5.58 27.16 -10.09
N PRO A 160 4.71 27.60 -10.99
CA PRO A 160 4.25 26.78 -12.12
C PRO A 160 5.38 26.34 -13.08
N ASN A 161 6.50 27.09 -13.14
CA ASN A 161 7.64 26.79 -13.99
C ASN A 161 8.75 25.96 -13.30
N ASP A 162 8.70 25.78 -11.99
CA ASP A 162 9.64 24.93 -11.22
C ASP A 162 8.85 24.00 -10.30
N LEU A 163 8.21 23.02 -10.91
CA LEU A 163 7.27 22.10 -10.30
C LEU A 163 7.70 20.65 -10.55
N THR A 164 7.40 19.77 -9.61
CA THR A 164 7.56 18.32 -9.76
C THR A 164 6.33 17.59 -9.26
N VAL A 165 6.13 16.37 -9.74
CA VAL A 165 5.10 15.47 -9.23
C VAL A 165 5.75 14.23 -8.60
N VAL A 166 5.20 13.77 -7.50
CA VAL A 166 5.44 12.47 -6.85
C VAL A 166 4.10 11.82 -6.55
N THR A 167 4.08 10.51 -6.33
CA THR A 167 2.81 9.80 -6.10
C THR A 167 2.89 8.87 -4.89
N GLN A 168 1.75 8.61 -4.28
CA GLN A 168 1.56 7.47 -3.38
C GLN A 168 1.83 6.17 -4.14
N THR A 169 2.39 5.16 -3.47
CA THR A 169 2.88 3.94 -4.14
C THR A 169 1.79 2.93 -4.50
N THR A 170 0.56 3.10 -3.97
CA THR A 170 -0.55 2.12 -4.08
C THR A 170 -1.76 2.63 -4.86
N LEU A 171 -1.56 3.60 -5.75
CA LEU A 171 -2.64 4.18 -6.57
C LEU A 171 -2.98 3.31 -7.79
N SER A 172 -4.12 3.61 -8.41
CA SER A 172 -4.45 3.12 -9.76
C SER A 172 -3.44 3.68 -10.77
N VAL A 173 -2.81 2.80 -11.55
CA VAL A 173 -1.82 3.18 -12.58
C VAL A 173 -2.47 4.06 -13.64
N ASP A 174 -3.66 3.68 -14.10
CA ASP A 174 -4.34 4.40 -15.19
C ASP A 174 -4.86 5.77 -14.72
N ASP A 175 -5.47 5.84 -13.53
CA ASP A 175 -5.98 7.11 -12.98
C ASP A 175 -4.82 8.08 -12.70
N THR A 176 -3.71 7.57 -12.16
CA THR A 176 -2.50 8.38 -11.92
C THR A 176 -1.92 8.92 -13.23
N ARG A 177 -1.90 8.11 -14.29
CA ARG A 177 -1.45 8.55 -15.63
C ARG A 177 -2.34 9.66 -16.17
N SER A 178 -3.67 9.56 -16.02
CA SER A 178 -4.61 10.60 -16.43
C SER A 178 -4.36 11.91 -15.67
N ILE A 179 -4.19 11.85 -14.35
CA ILE A 179 -3.88 13.02 -13.51
C ILE A 179 -2.56 13.67 -13.96
N ILE A 180 -1.50 12.88 -14.16
CA ILE A 180 -0.19 13.38 -14.63
C ILE A 180 -0.31 14.06 -15.99
N ASN A 181 -1.10 13.53 -16.92
CA ASN A 181 -1.30 14.13 -18.24
C ASN A 181 -1.99 15.50 -18.12
N ILE A 182 -3.03 15.63 -17.30
CA ILE A 182 -3.69 16.92 -17.01
C ILE A 182 -2.69 17.92 -16.42
N LEU A 183 -1.86 17.48 -15.47
CA LEU A 183 -0.83 18.33 -14.86
C LEU A 183 0.23 18.77 -15.90
N LYS A 184 0.64 17.91 -16.83
CA LYS A 184 1.58 18.25 -17.92
C LYS A 184 0.99 19.26 -18.90
N GLU A 185 -0.29 19.14 -19.23
CA GLU A 185 -0.98 20.13 -20.09
C GLU A 185 -1.04 21.50 -19.41
N ARG A 186 -1.32 21.55 -18.12
CA ARG A 186 -1.39 22.80 -17.35
C ARG A 186 -0.02 23.39 -17.00
N PHE A 187 0.96 22.56 -16.76
CA PHE A 187 2.32 22.92 -16.34
C PHE A 187 3.35 22.22 -17.24
N PRO A 188 3.61 22.72 -18.45
CA PRO A 188 4.45 22.02 -19.43
C PRO A 188 5.89 21.73 -18.95
N SER A 189 6.40 22.50 -17.98
CA SER A 189 7.74 22.32 -17.38
C SER A 189 7.76 21.40 -16.15
N ILE A 190 6.62 20.79 -15.78
CA ILE A 190 6.55 19.89 -14.63
C ILE A 190 7.49 18.70 -14.80
N LYS A 191 8.27 18.42 -13.77
CA LYS A 191 9.15 17.24 -13.72
C LYS A 191 8.39 16.04 -13.20
N THR A 192 8.50 14.92 -13.89
CA THR A 192 7.95 13.63 -13.46
C THR A 192 9.07 12.71 -12.99
N PRO A 193 8.79 11.74 -12.12
CA PRO A 193 9.76 10.74 -11.72
C PRO A 193 10.38 10.04 -12.93
N LYS A 194 11.68 9.70 -12.86
CA LYS A 194 12.36 8.92 -13.92
C LYS A 194 11.86 7.49 -14.02
N LYS A 195 11.44 6.92 -12.89
CA LYS A 195 10.74 5.64 -12.75
C LYS A 195 9.48 5.92 -11.97
N ASP A 196 8.39 5.27 -12.32
CA ASP A 196 7.12 5.42 -11.64
C ASP A 196 7.28 5.25 -10.11
N ASP A 197 6.54 6.04 -9.34
CA ASP A 197 6.51 5.92 -7.89
C ASP A 197 5.53 4.83 -7.45
N ILE A 198 4.53 4.50 -8.30
CA ILE A 198 3.68 3.33 -8.06
C ILE A 198 4.56 2.10 -8.04
N CYS A 199 4.49 1.34 -6.95
CA CYS A 199 5.40 0.23 -6.74
C CYS A 199 5.11 -0.96 -7.68
N TYR A 200 6.15 -1.78 -7.95
CA TYR A 200 6.03 -2.96 -8.81
C TYR A 200 4.89 -3.89 -8.35
N ALA A 201 4.74 -4.08 -7.05
CA ALA A 201 3.72 -4.97 -6.50
C ALA A 201 2.30 -4.48 -6.81
N THR A 202 2.07 -3.17 -6.76
CA THR A 202 0.81 -2.56 -7.16
C THR A 202 0.56 -2.72 -8.65
N GLN A 203 1.56 -2.45 -9.49
CA GLN A 203 1.44 -2.59 -10.95
C GLN A 203 1.15 -4.03 -11.36
N ASN A 204 1.97 -4.99 -10.89
CA ASN A 204 1.84 -6.39 -11.25
C ASN A 204 0.46 -6.97 -10.87
N ARG A 205 -0.04 -6.63 -9.67
CA ARG A 205 -1.37 -7.10 -9.24
C ARG A 205 -2.49 -6.45 -10.04
N GLN A 206 -2.37 -5.18 -10.40
CA GLN A 206 -3.33 -4.52 -11.30
C GLN A 206 -3.33 -5.15 -12.69
N ASP A 207 -2.16 -5.49 -13.24
CA ASP A 207 -2.07 -6.15 -14.55
C ASP A 207 -2.68 -7.56 -14.51
N ALA A 208 -2.45 -8.33 -13.44
CA ALA A 208 -3.09 -9.64 -13.25
C ALA A 208 -4.63 -9.52 -13.15
N VAL A 209 -5.14 -8.52 -12.42
CA VAL A 209 -6.58 -8.26 -12.32
C VAL A 209 -7.18 -7.89 -13.68
N LYS A 210 -6.53 -7.02 -14.46
CA LYS A 210 -7.00 -6.66 -15.81
C LYS A 210 -7.17 -7.89 -16.70
N GLN A 211 -6.18 -8.79 -16.70
CA GLN A 211 -6.23 -10.01 -17.50
C GLN A 211 -7.35 -10.95 -17.03
N LEU A 212 -7.42 -11.22 -15.71
CA LEU A 212 -8.43 -12.13 -15.15
C LEU A 212 -9.85 -11.60 -15.28
N SER A 213 -10.07 -10.29 -15.17
CA SER A 213 -11.40 -9.68 -15.29
C SER A 213 -12.03 -9.93 -16.66
N LEU A 214 -11.23 -10.00 -17.73
CA LEU A 214 -11.73 -10.29 -19.08
C LEU A 214 -12.20 -11.73 -19.27
N GLU A 215 -11.79 -12.64 -18.40
CA GLU A 215 -12.04 -14.07 -18.51
C GLU A 215 -12.97 -14.62 -17.41
N SER A 216 -13.40 -13.77 -16.47
CA SER A 216 -14.11 -14.18 -15.26
C SER A 216 -15.49 -13.55 -15.16
N ASP A 217 -16.43 -14.27 -14.54
CA ASP A 217 -17.80 -13.82 -14.27
C ASP A 217 -17.91 -13.08 -12.93
N PHE A 218 -16.95 -13.36 -12.02
CA PHE A 218 -16.92 -12.78 -10.68
C PHE A 218 -15.49 -12.81 -10.12
N MET A 219 -15.10 -11.75 -9.42
CA MET A 219 -13.77 -11.66 -8.78
C MET A 219 -13.88 -11.45 -7.28
N ILE A 220 -13.15 -12.24 -6.52
CA ILE A 220 -12.96 -12.08 -5.09
C ILE A 220 -11.58 -11.45 -4.88
N VAL A 221 -11.54 -10.27 -4.28
CA VAL A 221 -10.32 -9.60 -3.85
C VAL A 221 -10.14 -9.85 -2.36
N VAL A 222 -9.08 -10.55 -1.99
CA VAL A 222 -8.75 -10.80 -0.59
C VAL A 222 -7.93 -9.64 -0.03
N GLY A 223 -8.44 -8.99 1.01
CA GLY A 223 -7.79 -7.85 1.64
C GLY A 223 -8.71 -7.05 2.55
N SER A 224 -8.14 -6.15 3.33
CA SER A 224 -8.90 -5.31 4.26
C SER A 224 -9.38 -4.02 3.59
N ALA A 225 -10.54 -3.52 4.01
CA ALA A 225 -11.18 -2.33 3.43
C ALA A 225 -10.35 -1.03 3.59
N ASN A 226 -9.44 -0.97 4.57
CA ASN A 226 -8.52 0.15 4.74
C ASN A 226 -7.24 0.04 3.89
N SER A 227 -7.06 -1.05 3.11
CA SER A 227 -5.93 -1.22 2.20
C SER A 227 -6.18 -0.52 0.87
N SER A 228 -5.46 0.57 0.60
CA SER A 228 -5.52 1.28 -0.68
C SER A 228 -5.28 0.34 -1.87
N ASN A 229 -4.24 -0.51 -1.81
CA ASN A 229 -3.97 -1.47 -2.89
C ASN A 229 -5.15 -2.42 -3.14
N SER A 230 -5.75 -2.99 -2.09
CA SER A 230 -6.87 -3.94 -2.23
C SER A 230 -8.11 -3.27 -2.84
N ASN A 231 -8.44 -2.06 -2.42
CA ASN A 231 -9.55 -1.29 -3.00
C ASN A 231 -9.33 -1.02 -4.49
N ARG A 232 -8.08 -0.66 -4.89
CA ARG A 232 -7.77 -0.41 -6.31
C ARG A 232 -7.93 -1.66 -7.17
N LEU A 233 -7.66 -2.85 -6.64
CA LEU A 233 -7.89 -4.12 -7.37
C LEU A 233 -9.38 -4.37 -7.58
N GLN A 234 -10.22 -4.15 -6.57
CA GLN A 234 -11.68 -4.26 -6.69
C GLN A 234 -12.22 -3.29 -7.73
N GLU A 235 -11.92 -2.00 -7.59
CA GLU A 235 -12.37 -0.96 -8.51
C GLU A 235 -11.92 -1.22 -9.95
N LEU A 236 -10.71 -1.73 -10.13
CA LEU A 236 -10.19 -2.07 -11.44
C LEU A 236 -10.94 -3.24 -12.08
N SER A 237 -11.27 -4.28 -11.30
CA SER A 237 -12.10 -5.38 -11.77
C SER A 237 -13.46 -4.89 -12.26
N GLU A 238 -14.12 -4.02 -11.47
CA GLU A 238 -15.41 -3.42 -11.84
C GLU A 238 -15.31 -2.54 -13.09
N LYS A 239 -14.25 -1.71 -13.20
CA LYS A 239 -13.96 -0.92 -14.41
C LYS A 239 -13.76 -1.79 -15.67
N CYS A 240 -13.23 -3.00 -15.50
CA CYS A 240 -13.09 -4.00 -16.58
C CYS A 240 -14.37 -4.78 -16.87
N GLY A 241 -15.48 -4.50 -16.16
CA GLY A 241 -16.78 -5.14 -16.37
C GLY A 241 -16.97 -6.49 -15.64
N CYS A 242 -16.05 -6.87 -14.75
CA CYS A 242 -16.16 -8.05 -13.92
C CYS A 242 -16.70 -7.67 -12.53
N GLU A 243 -17.86 -8.19 -12.14
CA GLU A 243 -18.40 -8.00 -10.80
C GLU A 243 -17.39 -8.46 -9.75
N SER A 244 -17.20 -7.68 -8.68
CA SER A 244 -16.19 -8.00 -7.69
C SER A 244 -16.61 -7.70 -6.25
N VAL A 245 -15.88 -8.30 -5.30
CA VAL A 245 -16.05 -8.08 -3.87
C VAL A 245 -14.68 -8.05 -3.18
N LEU A 246 -14.52 -7.14 -2.21
CA LEU A 246 -13.36 -7.11 -1.32
C LEU A 246 -13.76 -7.71 0.03
N ILE A 247 -13.03 -8.73 0.47
CA ILE A 247 -13.30 -9.46 1.71
C ILE A 247 -12.03 -9.73 2.51
N ASP A 248 -12.13 -9.64 3.83
CA ASP A 248 -11.07 -10.07 4.77
C ASP A 248 -11.13 -11.58 5.05
N SER A 249 -12.34 -12.16 5.04
CA SER A 249 -12.58 -13.57 5.34
C SER A 249 -13.72 -14.14 4.48
N PHE A 250 -13.85 -15.46 4.44
CA PHE A 250 -14.95 -16.10 3.72
C PHE A 250 -16.33 -15.74 4.31
N ASP A 251 -16.40 -15.45 5.61
CA ASP A 251 -17.65 -15.07 6.29
C ASP A 251 -18.20 -13.72 5.82
N ASP A 252 -17.35 -12.88 5.21
CA ASP A 252 -17.74 -11.58 4.63
C ASP A 252 -18.39 -11.76 3.24
N LEU A 253 -18.32 -12.96 2.65
CA LEU A 253 -18.84 -13.23 1.31
C LEU A 253 -20.32 -13.56 1.36
N ASP A 254 -21.14 -12.76 0.69
CA ASP A 254 -22.51 -13.17 0.32
C ASP A 254 -22.45 -14.29 -0.72
N ILE A 255 -22.67 -15.52 -0.26
CA ILE A 255 -22.57 -16.73 -1.08
C ILE A 255 -23.54 -16.69 -2.28
N SER A 256 -24.68 -15.99 -2.16
CA SER A 256 -25.67 -15.88 -3.26
C SER A 256 -25.07 -15.18 -4.49
N LYS A 257 -24.03 -14.37 -4.34
CA LYS A 257 -23.29 -13.74 -5.45
C LYS A 257 -22.54 -14.75 -6.32
N LEU A 258 -22.33 -15.97 -5.84
CA LEU A 258 -21.71 -17.06 -6.60
C LEU A 258 -22.73 -17.85 -7.45
N ASP A 259 -24.03 -17.59 -7.28
CA ASP A 259 -25.07 -18.27 -8.03
C ASP A 259 -24.97 -17.93 -9.52
N GLY A 260 -25.01 -18.98 -10.36
CA GLY A 260 -24.85 -18.81 -11.80
C GLY A 260 -23.45 -18.48 -12.32
N LYS A 261 -22.47 -18.21 -11.43
CA LYS A 261 -21.09 -17.94 -11.82
C LYS A 261 -20.35 -19.24 -12.14
N ASN A 262 -19.64 -19.27 -13.25
CA ASN A 262 -18.88 -20.44 -13.72
C ASN A 262 -17.37 -20.21 -13.70
N LYS A 263 -16.92 -18.96 -13.83
CA LYS A 263 -15.52 -18.57 -13.87
C LYS A 263 -15.27 -17.55 -12.76
N ILE A 264 -14.81 -18.02 -11.62
CA ILE A 264 -14.52 -17.19 -10.46
C ILE A 264 -13.01 -16.91 -10.47
N ALA A 265 -12.62 -15.64 -10.31
CA ALA A 265 -11.24 -15.25 -10.06
C ALA A 265 -11.05 -14.92 -8.59
N ILE A 266 -9.88 -15.23 -8.05
CA ILE A 266 -9.46 -14.80 -6.71
C ILE A 266 -8.10 -14.13 -6.84
N THR A 267 -7.99 -12.91 -6.37
CA THR A 267 -6.75 -12.15 -6.22
C THR A 267 -6.60 -11.67 -4.79
N ALA A 268 -5.45 -11.09 -4.46
CA ALA A 268 -5.21 -10.58 -3.13
C ALA A 268 -4.34 -9.32 -3.15
N GLY A 269 -4.67 -8.37 -2.28
CA GLY A 269 -3.87 -7.18 -2.07
C GLY A 269 -2.48 -7.51 -1.50
N ALA A 270 -1.53 -6.58 -1.70
CA ALA A 270 -0.12 -6.73 -1.30
C ALA A 270 0.11 -6.90 0.21
N SER A 271 -0.92 -6.71 1.03
CA SER A 271 -0.90 -6.90 2.48
C SER A 271 -1.68 -8.13 2.96
N ALA A 272 -2.25 -8.93 2.05
CA ALA A 272 -3.01 -10.12 2.39
C ALA A 272 -2.11 -11.38 2.42
N PRO A 273 -2.10 -12.16 3.52
CA PRO A 273 -1.28 -13.35 3.62
C PRO A 273 -1.84 -14.48 2.76
N GLU A 274 -0.95 -15.26 2.12
CA GLU A 274 -1.32 -16.37 1.24
C GLU A 274 -2.22 -17.41 1.93
N ARG A 275 -2.00 -17.68 3.23
CA ARG A 275 -2.87 -18.59 3.99
C ARG A 275 -4.34 -18.17 3.92
N ARG A 276 -4.64 -16.85 3.97
CA ARG A 276 -6.02 -16.34 3.87
C ARG A 276 -6.60 -16.56 2.47
N VAL A 277 -5.79 -16.40 1.44
CA VAL A 277 -6.20 -16.68 0.05
C VAL A 277 -6.57 -18.14 -0.10
N GLN A 278 -5.76 -19.05 0.41
CA GLN A 278 -6.00 -20.49 0.34
C GLN A 278 -7.22 -20.93 1.16
N GLU A 279 -7.45 -20.33 2.33
CA GLU A 279 -8.65 -20.55 3.15
C GLU A 279 -9.92 -20.17 2.36
N ILE A 280 -9.95 -18.97 1.77
CA ILE A 280 -11.09 -18.48 0.98
C ILE A 280 -11.28 -19.34 -0.27
N ALA A 281 -10.21 -19.63 -1.02
CA ALA A 281 -10.28 -20.45 -2.23
C ALA A 281 -10.86 -21.85 -1.93
N SER A 282 -10.41 -22.48 -0.85
CA SER A 282 -10.90 -23.79 -0.40
C SER A 282 -12.38 -23.73 0.02
N ALA A 283 -12.80 -22.66 0.70
CA ALA A 283 -14.19 -22.47 1.09
C ALA A 283 -15.10 -22.25 -0.13
N VAL A 284 -14.70 -21.41 -1.08
CA VAL A 284 -15.41 -21.19 -2.36
C VAL A 284 -15.49 -22.49 -3.17
N GLN A 285 -14.40 -23.27 -3.21
CA GLN A 285 -14.40 -24.58 -3.86
C GLN A 285 -15.44 -25.52 -3.26
N LYS A 286 -15.51 -25.61 -1.93
CA LYS A 286 -16.49 -26.49 -1.24
C LYS A 286 -17.93 -26.13 -1.58
N VAL A 287 -18.24 -24.83 -1.66
CA VAL A 287 -19.60 -24.35 -1.94
C VAL A 287 -19.97 -24.50 -3.42
N THR A 288 -19.02 -24.28 -4.33
CA THR A 288 -19.31 -24.22 -5.78
C THR A 288 -19.05 -25.53 -6.51
N GLY A 289 -18.24 -26.43 -5.95
CA GLY A 289 -17.71 -27.61 -6.62
C GLY A 289 -16.74 -27.32 -7.77
N ALA A 290 -16.19 -26.10 -7.82
CA ALA A 290 -15.29 -25.66 -8.87
C ALA A 290 -13.87 -26.25 -8.72
N SER A 291 -13.14 -26.40 -9.83
CA SER A 291 -11.72 -26.75 -9.81
C SER A 291 -10.87 -25.49 -9.63
N ILE A 292 -9.82 -25.57 -8.78
CA ILE A 292 -8.87 -24.47 -8.57
C ILE A 292 -7.70 -24.61 -9.55
N GLN A 293 -7.27 -23.50 -10.15
CA GLN A 293 -6.16 -23.38 -11.08
C GLN A 293 -5.37 -22.11 -10.80
N GLU A 294 -4.04 -22.19 -10.87
CA GLU A 294 -3.18 -21.00 -10.88
C GLU A 294 -3.28 -20.30 -12.24
N HIS A 295 -3.21 -18.96 -12.25
CA HIS A 295 -3.24 -18.15 -13.45
C HIS A 295 -2.17 -17.05 -13.42
N GLY A 296 -1.33 -17.03 -14.46
CA GLY A 296 -0.17 -16.13 -14.55
C GLY A 296 1.08 -16.75 -13.92
N GLU A 297 2.16 -15.99 -14.00
CA GLU A 297 3.45 -16.37 -13.44
C GLU A 297 3.77 -15.48 -12.25
N ASP A 298 4.36 -16.04 -11.21
CA ASP A 298 4.93 -15.28 -10.10
C ASP A 298 6.40 -14.97 -10.41
N ASN A 299 6.64 -13.74 -10.87
CA ASN A 299 7.97 -13.27 -11.29
C ASN A 299 8.54 -12.21 -10.32
N GLU A 300 8.10 -12.20 -9.05
CA GLU A 300 8.52 -11.20 -8.06
C GLU A 300 9.75 -11.64 -7.26
N ASP A 301 10.93 -11.67 -7.88
CA ASP A 301 12.23 -11.98 -7.22
C ASP A 301 12.82 -10.76 -6.48
N ILE A 302 12.01 -10.01 -5.74
CA ILE A 302 12.45 -8.83 -5.02
C ILE A 302 12.57 -9.14 -3.53
N PHE A 303 13.72 -8.82 -2.96
CA PHE A 303 13.99 -8.97 -1.53
C PHE A 303 14.55 -7.66 -0.95
N PHE A 304 14.03 -7.24 0.19
CA PHE A 304 14.55 -6.09 0.94
C PHE A 304 15.24 -6.54 2.22
N LYS A 305 16.49 -6.08 2.40
CA LYS A 305 17.27 -6.40 3.58
C LYS A 305 16.66 -5.76 4.85
N LEU A 306 16.76 -6.49 5.95
CA LEU A 306 16.43 -5.96 7.27
C LEU A 306 17.42 -4.86 7.69
N PRO A 307 17.02 -3.95 8.60
CA PRO A 307 17.93 -3.00 9.20
C PRO A 307 19.04 -3.74 9.96
N PRO A 308 20.27 -3.18 10.02
CA PRO A 308 21.41 -3.85 10.67
C PRO A 308 21.15 -4.26 12.12
N SER A 309 20.33 -3.46 12.84
CA SER A 309 19.96 -3.73 14.24
C SER A 309 19.11 -5.00 14.44
N LEU A 310 18.50 -5.55 13.38
CA LEU A 310 17.59 -6.72 13.44
C LEU A 310 18.02 -7.87 12.51
N ARG A 311 19.26 -7.86 12.05
CA ARG A 311 19.82 -8.98 11.24
C ARG A 311 20.31 -10.11 12.11
#